data_89ab920fb2212c9b0f608379193d6226
#
_entry.id   89ab920fb2212c9b0f608379193d6226
#
_cell.length_a   1.000
_cell.length_b   1.000
_cell.length_c   1.000
_cell.angle_alpha   90.00
_cell.angle_beta   90.00
_cell.angle_gamma   90.00
#
_symmetry.space_group_name_H-M   'P 1'
#
loop_
_entity.id
_entity.type
_entity.pdbx_description
1 polymer ?
#
loop_
_entity_poly.entity_id
_entity_poly.type
_entity_poly.pdbx_seq_one_letter_code
_entity_poly.pdbx_strand_id
1 'polypeptide(L)'
;MTIKTNNNSNLVSCFISVVVITYNHEKYIRQCLDSILMQNVDFSFEIIMGDDCSTDQTAEIIKEYQQRNPHIIKPTLRSVNVGATKNQYDCFLKCTGKYIAILDGDDFWTDKEKLKTQINFLENNKTYIACTQRYSVVDENNKIIQETYHGPGRPEIGDYTINHFLKYIYYLKISNVVESLLL
;
A
#
# COMPACT_ATOMS: atom_id res chain seq x y z
N MET A 1 -32.08 5.14 40.43
CA MET A 1 -30.62 5.31 40.34
C MET A 1 -30.21 4.91 38.91
N THR A 2 -30.11 5.87 38.03
CA THR A 2 -29.94 5.63 36.58
C THR A 2 -28.47 5.76 36.26
N ILE A 3 -27.81 4.67 35.87
CA ILE A 3 -26.41 4.64 35.46
C ILE A 3 -26.37 5.20 34.05
N LYS A 4 -25.81 6.41 33.89
CA LYS A 4 -25.44 6.98 32.60
C LYS A 4 -24.14 6.32 32.17
N THR A 5 -24.21 5.44 31.18
CA THR A 5 -23.05 4.96 30.45
C THR A 5 -22.55 6.10 29.55
N ASN A 6 -21.42 6.69 29.90
CA ASN A 6 -20.69 7.61 29.03
C ASN A 6 -20.03 6.80 27.90
N ASN A 7 -20.72 6.72 26.77
CA ASN A 7 -20.07 6.31 25.49
C ASN A 7 -19.42 7.53 24.87
N ASN A 8 -18.19 7.82 25.22
CA ASN A 8 -17.31 8.71 24.48
C ASN A 8 -15.98 8.00 24.24
N SER A 9 -15.95 7.18 23.19
CA SER A 9 -14.73 6.87 22.46
C SER A 9 -15.05 6.90 20.99
N ASN A 10 -15.13 8.12 20.41
CA ASN A 10 -14.95 8.33 18.99
C ASN A 10 -13.46 8.09 18.67
N LEU A 11 -12.99 6.86 18.83
CA LEU A 11 -11.83 6.37 18.13
C LEU A 11 -12.30 6.23 16.67
N VAL A 12 -11.98 7.21 15.83
CA VAL A 12 -12.11 7.07 14.38
C VAL A 12 -11.22 5.88 14.04
N SER A 13 -11.81 4.70 13.91
CA SER A 13 -11.06 3.51 13.53
C SER A 13 -10.50 3.76 12.15
N CYS A 14 -9.21 3.56 11.97
CA CYS A 14 -8.58 3.61 10.66
C CYS A 14 -9.27 2.61 9.73
N PHE A 15 -9.63 3.03 8.52
CA PHE A 15 -10.35 2.17 7.59
C PHE A 15 -9.41 1.44 6.65
N ILE A 16 -8.32 2.09 6.24
CA ILE A 16 -7.27 1.52 5.38
C ILE A 16 -5.89 1.77 5.99
N SER A 17 -5.05 0.74 6.02
CA SER A 17 -3.61 0.88 6.19
C SER A 17 -2.93 0.71 4.83
N VAL A 18 -2.27 1.76 4.33
CA VAL A 18 -1.43 1.67 3.14
C VAL A 18 -0.03 1.28 3.59
N VAL A 19 0.43 0.11 3.18
CA VAL A 19 1.78 -0.38 3.48
C VAL A 19 2.72 -0.01 2.35
N VAL A 20 3.80 0.71 2.69
CA VAL A 20 4.85 1.09 1.76
C VAL A 20 6.19 0.56 2.27
N ILE A 21 6.86 -0.27 1.47
CA ILE A 21 8.24 -0.68 1.75
C ILE A 21 9.20 0.02 0.80
N THR A 22 10.38 0.37 1.30
CA THR A 22 11.36 1.11 0.51
C THR A 22 12.79 0.78 0.92
N TYR A 23 13.70 0.86 -0.05
CA TYR A 23 15.16 0.78 0.14
C TYR A 23 15.86 1.46 -1.01
N ASN A 24 16.53 2.61 -0.75
CA ASN A 24 17.25 3.42 -1.73
C ASN A 24 16.35 3.90 -2.89
N HIS A 25 15.20 4.48 -2.56
CA HIS A 25 14.21 5.00 -3.52
C HIS A 25 14.12 6.54 -3.51
N GLU A 26 15.20 7.28 -3.25
CA GLU A 26 15.19 8.74 -3.16
C GLU A 26 14.58 9.44 -4.39
N LYS A 27 14.71 8.83 -5.58
CA LYS A 27 14.17 9.36 -6.83
C LYS A 27 12.65 9.20 -6.97
N TYR A 28 12.07 8.22 -6.27
CA TYR A 28 10.69 7.76 -6.49
C TYR A 28 9.77 8.00 -5.31
N ILE A 29 10.31 7.93 -4.08
CA ILE A 29 9.50 7.92 -2.85
C ILE A 29 8.62 9.16 -2.69
N ARG A 30 9.00 10.32 -3.22
CA ARG A 30 8.14 11.52 -3.23
C ARG A 30 6.88 11.29 -4.06
N GLN A 31 7.05 10.77 -5.29
CA GLN A 31 5.94 10.48 -6.18
C GLN A 31 5.03 9.39 -5.61
N CYS A 32 5.61 8.36 -4.98
CA CYS A 32 4.86 7.33 -4.27
C CYS A 32 3.95 7.95 -3.19
N LEU A 33 4.52 8.74 -2.27
CA LEU A 33 3.78 9.37 -1.17
C LEU A 33 2.74 10.36 -1.66
N ASP A 34 3.05 11.19 -2.65
CA ASP A 34 2.10 12.14 -3.25
C ASP A 34 0.92 11.40 -3.86
N SER A 35 1.16 10.25 -4.50
CA SER A 35 0.12 9.43 -5.13
C SER A 35 -0.86 8.82 -4.13
N ILE A 36 -0.40 8.55 -2.90
CA ILE A 36 -1.25 8.08 -1.80
C ILE A 36 -2.01 9.27 -1.19
N LEU A 37 -1.32 10.37 -0.92
CA LEU A 37 -1.91 11.54 -0.27
C LEU A 37 -2.95 12.27 -1.15
N MET A 38 -2.88 12.10 -2.48
CA MET A 38 -3.88 12.67 -3.40
C MET A 38 -5.21 11.91 -3.44
N GLN A 39 -5.32 10.74 -2.76
CA GLN A 39 -6.52 9.91 -2.83
C GLN A 39 -7.75 10.64 -2.29
N ASN A 40 -8.81 10.67 -3.10
CA ASN A 40 -10.08 11.29 -2.77
C ASN A 40 -11.00 10.29 -2.06
N VAL A 41 -10.93 10.26 -0.75
CA VAL A 41 -11.67 9.32 0.10
C VAL A 41 -12.46 10.06 1.19
N ASP A 42 -13.56 9.47 1.63
CA ASP A 42 -14.43 9.95 2.71
C ASP A 42 -14.25 9.13 4.01
N PHE A 43 -13.22 8.32 4.08
CA PHE A 43 -12.84 7.50 5.23
C PHE A 43 -11.38 7.77 5.64
N SER A 44 -11.04 7.40 6.86
CA SER A 44 -9.67 7.57 7.37
C SER A 44 -8.73 6.50 6.83
N PHE A 45 -7.48 6.90 6.57
CA PHE A 45 -6.40 5.98 6.25
C PHE A 45 -5.10 6.37 6.95
N GLU A 46 -4.19 5.41 7.05
CA GLU A 46 -2.83 5.59 7.53
C GLU A 46 -1.84 5.04 6.50
N ILE A 47 -0.60 5.52 6.55
CA ILE A 47 0.51 5.01 5.73
C ILE A 47 1.54 4.40 6.69
N ILE A 48 1.66 3.09 6.66
CA ILE A 48 2.65 2.33 7.42
C ILE A 48 3.86 2.13 6.51
N MET A 49 4.98 2.75 6.86
CA MET A 49 6.19 2.70 6.02
C MET A 49 7.29 1.89 6.68
N GLY A 50 8.00 1.09 5.89
CA GLY A 50 9.22 0.42 6.29
C GLY A 50 10.37 0.84 5.37
N ASP A 51 11.29 1.67 5.88
CA ASP A 51 12.57 1.95 5.24
C ASP A 51 13.60 0.94 5.72
N ASP A 52 14.13 0.14 4.80
CA ASP A 52 15.01 -0.99 5.13
C ASP A 52 16.49 -0.59 5.21
N CYS A 53 16.79 0.48 5.96
CA CYS A 53 18.13 1.03 6.14
C CYS A 53 18.68 1.64 4.85
N SER A 54 17.92 2.54 4.22
CA SER A 54 18.37 3.28 3.04
C SER A 54 19.64 4.09 3.34
N THR A 55 20.53 4.15 2.36
CA THR A 55 21.82 4.86 2.43
C THR A 55 21.83 6.14 1.60
N ASP A 56 20.76 6.38 0.85
CA ASP A 56 20.50 7.60 0.08
C ASP A 56 19.57 8.56 0.88
N GLN A 57 18.96 9.54 0.22
CA GLN A 57 18.08 10.53 0.86
C GLN A 57 16.65 10.00 1.16
N THR A 58 16.37 8.72 0.96
CA THR A 58 15.02 8.16 1.17
C THR A 58 14.49 8.43 2.57
N ALA A 59 15.29 8.12 3.60
CA ALA A 59 14.88 8.29 5.00
C ALA A 59 14.61 9.74 5.38
N GLU A 60 15.39 10.70 4.84
CA GLU A 60 15.21 12.14 5.04
C GLU A 60 13.90 12.62 4.42
N ILE A 61 13.60 12.16 3.19
CA ILE A 61 12.36 12.48 2.48
C ILE A 61 11.15 11.96 3.27
N ILE A 62 11.22 10.75 3.79
CA ILE A 62 10.15 10.17 4.60
C ILE A 62 9.90 11.01 5.86
N LYS A 63 10.95 11.46 6.56
CA LYS A 63 10.82 12.33 7.73
C LYS A 63 10.16 13.66 7.39
N GLU A 64 10.50 14.26 6.24
CA GLU A 64 9.88 15.48 5.75
C GLU A 64 8.36 15.31 5.56
N TYR A 65 7.94 14.23 4.91
CA TYR A 65 6.52 13.92 4.71
C TYR A 65 5.80 13.60 6.02
N GLN A 66 6.43 12.87 6.94
CA GLN A 66 5.89 12.60 8.27
C GLN A 66 5.65 13.90 9.05
N GLN A 67 6.59 14.85 9.02
CA GLN A 67 6.43 16.14 9.71
C GLN A 67 5.22 16.93 9.20
N ARG A 68 4.93 16.85 7.91
CA ARG A 68 3.76 17.51 7.29
C ARG A 68 2.45 16.75 7.55
N ASN A 69 2.53 15.42 7.75
CA ASN A 69 1.38 14.53 7.88
C ASN A 69 1.53 13.57 9.09
N PRO A 70 1.74 14.07 10.32
CA PRO A 70 2.13 13.24 11.46
C PRO A 70 1.06 12.24 11.92
N HIS A 71 -0.20 12.50 11.59
CA HIS A 71 -1.32 11.62 11.95
C HIS A 71 -1.56 10.51 10.93
N ILE A 72 -1.02 10.65 9.72
CA ILE A 72 -1.23 9.72 8.60
C ILE A 72 0.00 8.84 8.42
N ILE A 73 1.21 9.42 8.38
CA ILE A 73 2.45 8.70 8.02
C ILE A 73 3.14 8.20 9.28
N LYS A 74 3.29 6.87 9.35
CA LYS A 74 3.89 6.14 10.49
C LYS A 74 5.11 5.34 9.99
N PRO A 75 6.30 5.95 9.91
CA PRO A 75 7.48 5.28 9.39
C PRO A 75 8.19 4.44 10.44
N THR A 76 8.84 3.39 9.97
CA THR A 76 9.88 2.63 10.65
C THR A 76 11.15 2.77 9.83
N LEU A 77 12.08 3.58 10.32
CA LEU A 77 13.39 3.76 9.71
C LEU A 77 14.35 2.79 10.39
N ARG A 78 14.81 1.78 9.68
CA ARG A 78 15.67 0.74 10.24
C ARG A 78 17.13 1.17 10.29
N SER A 79 17.85 0.67 11.28
CA SER A 79 19.30 0.82 11.39
C SER A 79 20.08 -0.34 10.73
N VAL A 80 19.38 -1.42 10.34
CA VAL A 80 19.95 -2.60 9.67
C VAL A 80 18.97 -3.06 8.61
N ASN A 81 19.49 -3.40 7.43
CA ASN A 81 18.70 -4.00 6.37
C ASN A 81 18.30 -5.43 6.75
N VAL A 82 17.00 -5.71 6.72
CA VAL A 82 16.42 -7.03 7.10
C VAL A 82 15.81 -7.75 5.91
N GLY A 83 15.82 -7.13 4.74
CA GLY A 83 15.24 -7.65 3.50
C GLY A 83 13.74 -7.31 3.35
N ALA A 84 13.30 -7.19 2.10
CA ALA A 84 11.96 -6.74 1.73
C ALA A 84 10.85 -7.54 2.43
N THR A 85 10.96 -8.89 2.43
CA THR A 85 9.93 -9.77 3.03
C THR A 85 9.73 -9.51 4.52
N LYS A 86 10.82 -9.40 5.29
CA LYS A 86 10.71 -9.13 6.72
C LYS A 86 10.25 -7.70 6.97
N ASN A 87 10.75 -6.74 6.19
CA ASN A 87 10.35 -5.35 6.28
C ASN A 87 8.83 -5.20 6.08
N GLN A 88 8.29 -5.84 5.03
CA GLN A 88 6.86 -5.84 4.73
C GLN A 88 6.03 -6.52 5.83
N TYR A 89 6.47 -7.70 6.30
CA TYR A 89 5.79 -8.41 7.39
C TYR A 89 5.68 -7.57 8.65
N ASP A 90 6.77 -6.92 9.06
CA ASP A 90 6.78 -6.05 10.23
C ASP A 90 5.87 -4.80 10.05
N CYS A 91 5.68 -4.32 8.81
CA CYS A 91 4.70 -3.28 8.48
C CYS A 91 3.26 -3.80 8.64
N PHE A 92 2.97 -5.01 8.15
CA PHE A 92 1.63 -5.60 8.33
C PHE A 92 1.21 -5.73 9.78
N LEU A 93 2.14 -6.08 10.68
CA LEU A 93 1.86 -6.17 12.12
C LEU A 93 1.49 -4.83 12.77
N LYS A 94 1.74 -3.71 12.12
CA LYS A 94 1.42 -2.36 12.60
C LYS A 94 0.13 -1.80 12.01
N CYS A 95 -0.45 -2.48 11.02
CA CYS A 95 -1.69 -2.04 10.39
C CYS A 95 -2.84 -2.08 11.37
N THR A 96 -3.65 -1.01 11.40
CA THR A 96 -4.87 -0.92 12.22
C THR A 96 -6.13 -0.82 11.37
N GLY A 97 -5.99 -0.67 10.06
CA GLY A 97 -7.08 -0.57 9.11
C GLY A 97 -7.85 -1.88 8.93
N LYS A 98 -9.12 -1.76 8.59
CA LYS A 98 -9.95 -2.90 8.17
C LYS A 98 -9.42 -3.53 6.88
N TYR A 99 -8.85 -2.72 6.00
CA TYR A 99 -8.24 -3.13 4.73
C TYR A 99 -6.76 -2.75 4.69
N ILE A 100 -5.98 -3.51 3.94
CA ILE A 100 -4.58 -3.23 3.69
C ILE A 100 -4.38 -3.01 2.19
N ALA A 101 -3.86 -1.84 1.81
CA ALA A 101 -3.37 -1.56 0.48
C ALA A 101 -1.83 -1.66 0.48
N ILE A 102 -1.25 -2.22 -0.58
CA ILE A 102 0.19 -2.39 -0.71
C ILE A 102 0.68 -1.56 -1.89
N LEU A 103 1.78 -0.84 -1.70
CA LEU A 103 2.47 -0.10 -2.74
C LEU A 103 3.97 -0.10 -2.45
N ASP A 104 4.81 -0.38 -3.44
CA ASP A 104 6.25 -0.28 -3.27
C ASP A 104 6.71 1.18 -3.40
N GLY A 105 7.82 1.53 -2.73
CA GLY A 105 8.30 2.90 -2.64
C GLY A 105 8.82 3.49 -3.96
N ASP A 106 8.97 2.68 -5.00
CA ASP A 106 9.32 3.05 -6.37
C ASP A 106 8.13 3.04 -7.35
N ASP A 107 6.93 2.68 -6.85
CA ASP A 107 5.69 2.69 -7.60
C ASP A 107 4.78 3.88 -7.21
N PHE A 108 3.79 4.19 -8.03
CA PHE A 108 2.83 5.25 -7.76
C PHE A 108 1.45 4.97 -8.36
N TRP A 109 0.41 5.50 -7.73
CA TRP A 109 -0.96 5.43 -8.23
C TRP A 109 -1.26 6.64 -9.12
N THR A 110 -1.93 6.39 -10.23
CA THR A 110 -2.33 7.45 -11.19
C THR A 110 -3.77 7.93 -11.00
N ASP A 111 -4.63 7.09 -10.38
CA ASP A 111 -6.05 7.39 -10.17
C ASP A 111 -6.32 7.81 -8.72
N LYS A 112 -6.82 9.05 -8.55
CA LYS A 112 -7.18 9.58 -7.23
C LYS A 112 -8.40 8.91 -6.59
N GLU A 113 -9.22 8.19 -7.36
CA GLU A 113 -10.40 7.46 -6.88
C GLU A 113 -10.09 5.97 -6.62
N LYS A 114 -8.85 5.54 -6.76
CA LYS A 114 -8.45 4.13 -6.66
C LYS A 114 -8.93 3.48 -5.37
N LEU A 115 -8.55 4.04 -4.22
CA LEU A 115 -8.91 3.45 -2.92
C LEU A 115 -10.42 3.42 -2.74
N LYS A 116 -11.12 4.48 -3.09
CA LYS A 116 -12.58 4.55 -2.99
C LYS A 116 -13.27 3.50 -3.86
N THR A 117 -12.80 3.34 -5.10
CA THR A 117 -13.33 2.35 -6.05
C THR A 117 -13.15 0.93 -5.53
N GLN A 118 -11.95 0.59 -5.07
CA GLN A 118 -11.63 -0.74 -4.56
C GLN A 118 -12.39 -1.08 -3.26
N ILE A 119 -12.48 -0.13 -2.35
CA ILE A 119 -13.25 -0.31 -1.11
C ILE A 119 -14.73 -0.50 -1.41
N ASN A 120 -15.32 0.33 -2.27
CA ASN A 120 -16.71 0.18 -2.67
C ASN A 120 -16.98 -1.20 -3.28
N PHE A 121 -16.05 -1.71 -4.09
CA PHE A 121 -16.16 -3.06 -4.62
C PHE A 121 -16.17 -4.11 -3.51
N LEU A 122 -15.20 -4.10 -2.59
CA LEU A 122 -15.10 -5.10 -1.51
C LEU A 122 -16.25 -4.98 -0.49
N GLU A 123 -16.73 -3.76 -0.22
CA GLU A 123 -17.86 -3.57 0.69
C GLU A 123 -19.18 -4.10 0.12
N ASN A 124 -19.36 -4.03 -1.20
CA ASN A 124 -20.56 -4.51 -1.87
C ASN A 124 -20.48 -5.99 -2.31
N ASN A 125 -19.29 -6.60 -2.29
CA ASN A 125 -19.06 -7.97 -2.77
C ASN A 125 -18.32 -8.79 -1.71
N LYS A 126 -19.01 -9.17 -0.66
CA LYS A 126 -18.41 -9.82 0.54
C LYS A 126 -17.84 -11.22 0.31
N THR A 127 -18.02 -11.80 -0.86
CA THR A 127 -17.39 -13.06 -1.25
C THR A 127 -15.94 -12.89 -1.71
N TYR A 128 -15.52 -11.66 -2.02
CA TYR A 128 -14.14 -11.33 -2.38
C TYR A 128 -13.36 -10.90 -1.14
N ILE A 129 -12.15 -11.38 -1.01
CA ILE A 129 -11.23 -11.03 0.07
C ILE A 129 -10.20 -9.99 -0.36
N ALA A 130 -10.01 -9.81 -1.67
CA ALA A 130 -9.05 -8.89 -2.24
C ALA A 130 -9.50 -8.42 -3.63
N CYS A 131 -8.96 -7.29 -4.07
CA CYS A 131 -9.05 -6.83 -5.46
C CYS A 131 -7.72 -6.21 -5.89
N THR A 132 -7.41 -6.33 -7.17
CA THR A 132 -6.22 -5.75 -7.79
C THR A 132 -6.64 -4.83 -8.93
N GLN A 133 -5.68 -4.12 -9.49
CA GLN A 133 -5.88 -3.26 -10.64
C GLN A 133 -4.84 -3.57 -11.72
N ARG A 134 -5.06 -3.02 -12.91
CA ARG A 134 -4.04 -2.99 -13.96
C ARG A 134 -2.94 -2.01 -13.60
N TYR A 135 -1.77 -2.24 -14.13
CA TYR A 135 -0.63 -1.34 -14.01
C TYR A 135 0.04 -1.15 -15.37
N SER A 136 0.78 -0.07 -15.49
CA SER A 136 1.63 0.21 -16.63
C SER A 136 3.08 0.28 -16.16
N VAL A 137 4.02 -0.14 -17.00
CA VAL A 137 5.44 0.06 -16.74
C VAL A 137 5.86 1.38 -17.36
N VAL A 138 6.56 2.19 -16.59
CA VAL A 138 7.09 3.49 -17.02
C VAL A 138 8.61 3.51 -16.92
N ASP A 139 9.24 4.37 -17.75
CA ASP A 139 10.65 4.68 -17.62
C ASP A 139 10.92 5.75 -16.54
N GLU A 140 12.17 6.12 -16.36
CA GLU A 140 12.60 7.14 -15.37
C GLU A 140 12.01 8.54 -15.61
N ASN A 141 11.41 8.80 -16.77
CA ASN A 141 10.74 10.04 -17.15
C ASN A 141 9.20 9.92 -17.05
N ASN A 142 8.69 8.85 -16.45
CA ASN A 142 7.26 8.51 -16.37
C ASN A 142 6.60 8.28 -17.75
N LYS A 143 7.39 7.99 -18.80
CA LYS A 143 6.85 7.61 -20.09
C LYS A 143 6.45 6.14 -20.06
N ILE A 144 5.21 5.83 -20.44
CA ILE A 144 4.74 4.45 -20.53
C ILE A 144 5.56 3.71 -21.59
N ILE A 145 6.26 2.66 -21.17
CA ILE A 145 7.00 1.73 -22.04
C ILE A 145 6.22 0.44 -22.25
N GLN A 146 5.26 0.14 -21.40
CA GLN A 146 4.35 -0.99 -21.55
C GLN A 146 3.01 -0.70 -20.86
N GLU A 147 1.92 -0.74 -21.63
CA GLU A 147 0.56 -0.70 -21.10
C GLU A 147 0.11 -2.11 -20.71
N THR A 148 -0.18 -2.34 -19.47
CA THR A 148 -0.63 -3.62 -18.95
C THR A 148 0.38 -4.75 -19.11
N TYR A 149 1.15 -4.99 -18.07
CA TYR A 149 2.06 -6.13 -18.03
C TYR A 149 1.27 -7.42 -17.70
N HIS A 150 1.28 -8.36 -18.63
CA HIS A 150 0.85 -9.74 -18.41
C HIS A 150 2.09 -10.62 -18.33
N GLY A 151 2.61 -10.86 -17.12
CA GLY A 151 3.70 -11.81 -16.94
C GLY A 151 3.29 -13.21 -17.37
N PRO A 152 4.24 -14.11 -17.73
CA PRO A 152 3.94 -15.48 -18.09
C PRO A 152 3.12 -16.17 -17.01
N GLY A 153 2.00 -16.77 -17.39
CA GLY A 153 1.14 -17.55 -16.50
C GLY A 153 0.16 -16.74 -15.66
N ARG A 154 0.01 -15.42 -15.89
CA ARG A 154 -1.05 -14.64 -15.26
C ARG A 154 -2.35 -14.79 -16.01
N PRO A 155 -3.46 -15.05 -15.31
CA PRO A 155 -4.76 -15.14 -15.95
C PRO A 155 -5.22 -13.76 -16.43
N GLU A 156 -6.07 -13.77 -17.44
CA GLU A 156 -6.80 -12.58 -17.88
C GLU A 156 -7.69 -12.02 -16.75
N ILE A 157 -8.24 -10.82 -16.96
CA ILE A 157 -9.18 -10.21 -16.02
C ILE A 157 -10.28 -11.22 -15.68
N GLY A 158 -10.48 -11.48 -14.40
CA GLY A 158 -11.48 -12.43 -13.94
C GLY A 158 -11.45 -12.63 -12.43
N ASP A 159 -12.35 -13.46 -11.95
CA ASP A 159 -12.46 -13.82 -10.55
C ASP A 159 -11.42 -14.87 -10.18
N TYR A 160 -10.68 -14.60 -9.12
CA TYR A 160 -9.65 -15.50 -8.61
C TYR A 160 -10.08 -16.16 -7.32
N THR A 161 -9.88 -17.46 -7.23
CA THR A 161 -10.04 -18.21 -5.98
C THR A 161 -8.80 -18.05 -5.11
N ILE A 162 -8.93 -18.38 -3.81
CA ILE A 162 -7.78 -18.43 -2.88
C ILE A 162 -6.64 -19.31 -3.41
N ASN A 163 -6.93 -20.37 -4.14
CA ASN A 163 -5.90 -21.25 -4.73
C ASN A 163 -5.13 -20.54 -5.85
N HIS A 164 -5.78 -19.69 -6.63
CA HIS A 164 -5.10 -18.84 -7.60
C HIS A 164 -4.19 -17.84 -6.88
N PHE A 165 -4.70 -17.18 -5.85
CA PHE A 165 -3.94 -16.23 -5.05
C PHE A 165 -2.69 -16.88 -4.41
N LEU A 166 -2.83 -18.04 -3.76
CA LEU A 166 -1.70 -18.78 -3.16
C LEU A 166 -0.66 -19.20 -4.20
N LYS A 167 -1.10 -19.60 -5.39
CA LYS A 167 -0.21 -19.93 -6.50
C LYS A 167 0.59 -18.70 -6.95
N TYR A 168 -0.01 -17.51 -6.96
CA TYR A 168 0.64 -16.27 -7.36
C TYR A 168 1.61 -15.74 -6.30
N ILE A 169 1.31 -15.82 -5.02
CA ILE A 169 2.26 -15.49 -3.96
C ILE A 169 3.56 -16.27 -4.11
N TYR A 170 3.49 -17.52 -4.56
CA TYR A 170 4.70 -18.34 -4.82
C TYR A 170 5.51 -17.80 -6.01
N TYR A 171 4.84 -17.23 -7.03
CA TYR A 171 5.51 -16.62 -8.20
C TYR A 171 6.03 -15.21 -7.93
N LEU A 172 5.39 -14.42 -7.08
CA LEU A 172 5.85 -13.09 -6.65
C LEU A 172 7.22 -13.15 -5.95
N LYS A 173 7.60 -14.32 -5.43
CA LYS A 173 8.92 -14.55 -4.84
C LYS A 173 10.07 -14.54 -5.87
N ILE A 174 9.77 -14.56 -7.16
CA ILE A 174 10.76 -14.75 -8.25
C ILE A 174 10.86 -13.53 -9.19
N SER A 175 9.91 -12.62 -9.19
CA SER A 175 9.94 -11.43 -10.04
C SER A 175 9.72 -10.16 -9.22
N ASN A 176 10.57 -9.16 -9.43
CA ASN A 176 10.49 -7.82 -8.82
C ASN A 176 9.30 -7.00 -9.37
N VAL A 177 8.18 -7.63 -9.62
CA VAL A 177 6.97 -6.95 -10.10
C VAL A 177 5.96 -6.99 -8.97
N VAL A 178 5.77 -5.84 -8.32
CA VAL A 178 4.80 -5.70 -7.24
C VAL A 178 3.54 -5.05 -7.77
N GLU A 179 2.45 -5.77 -7.64
CA GLU A 179 1.11 -5.23 -7.86
C GLU A 179 0.61 -4.63 -6.55
N SER A 180 0.02 -3.45 -6.62
CA SER A 180 -0.70 -2.93 -5.46
C SER A 180 -1.94 -3.79 -5.20
N LEU A 181 -1.90 -4.55 -4.14
CA LEU A 181 -2.98 -5.41 -3.68
C LEU A 181 -3.75 -4.71 -2.55
N LEU A 182 -5.08 -4.75 -2.59
CA LEU A 182 -5.93 -4.40 -1.46
C LEU A 182 -6.49 -5.70 -0.87
N LEU A 183 -6.16 -5.98 0.38
CA LEU A 183 -6.59 -7.17 1.15
C LEU A 183 -7.64 -6.79 2.21
#